data_851cc4574a4c56140beb6f5da4e5e943
#
_entry.id   851cc4574a4c56140beb6f5da4e5e943
#
_cell.length_a   1.000
_cell.length_b   1.000
_cell.length_c   1.000
_cell.angle_alpha   90.00
_cell.angle_beta   90.00
_cell.angle_gamma   90.00
#
_symmetry.space_group_name_H-M   'P 1'
#
loop_
_entity.id
_entity.type
_entity.pdbx_description
1 polymer ?
#
loop_
_entity_poly.entity_id
_entity_poly.type
_entity_poly.pdbx_seq_one_letter_code
_entity_poly.pdbx_strand_id
1 'polypeptide(L)'
;MEKDTVKNPEKIQEHVEDDMKKMLQYALDNKDKLNDSTSLNHRRLLDSIYEANGYAPIWSKKDHWQKPADSLFYFIENSKLYGLFPSDYHYSALSFIHRVLGEDTLARKNAALWARADLLYTDAFFTLVRHLKQGRLDYDSLTLRKDSMLPDGLYKNTLTTALQTDSFSTVLAALQPKYKGYDSLKTYLGEFLSTARFRKLTWLEYPYKDSASFYRDLSRRLQEVGYIDSAVNANNVDTATLTRAIRAYQTANKLKVTGKVYGDMITMMDNSDWEKFKRVAITMDKYKLLPDTLPATYVWVNLPAFDLHVINADTTVFASKVIVGAPKTRTPLLTSEISNFITYPQWTVPNSIIFKEMLPQIKRNIDYLNKQNLMVVDDNDSVRDPAKINWKRLNKNNFPYQLKQRQGDDNSLGVMKFNFRNKYDVYLHDTNVRWMFGKSYRALSHGCVRVKEWQKLADFLIRNDTIKYKPDTVKAWIQRQEKHTVYGFARVPIFLRYFSVEGSKGRLLFHDDIYGEDRLLRDRYFADKPIN
;
A
#
# COMPACT_ATOMS: atom_id res chain seq x y z
N MET A 1 0.53 41.61 -9.62
CA MET A 1 -0.73 41.96 -8.90
C MET A 1 -0.71 43.43 -8.59
N GLU A 2 -1.62 44.19 -9.17
CA GLU A 2 -1.85 45.56 -8.71
C GLU A 2 -2.27 45.52 -7.25
N LYS A 3 -1.64 46.38 -6.44
CA LYS A 3 -1.95 46.50 -5.01
C LYS A 3 -3.29 47.21 -4.87
N ASP A 4 -4.38 46.45 -4.84
CA ASP A 4 -5.69 47.02 -4.50
C ASP A 4 -5.72 47.28 -2.98
N THR A 5 -5.14 48.41 -2.59
CA THR A 5 -4.97 48.77 -1.19
C THR A 5 -6.20 49.55 -0.73
N VAL A 6 -7.07 48.89 0.01
CA VAL A 6 -8.30 49.47 0.52
C VAL A 6 -8.01 50.41 1.69
N LYS A 7 -8.35 51.69 1.54
CA LYS A 7 -8.11 52.71 2.60
C LYS A 7 -9.03 52.56 3.81
N ASN A 8 -10.25 52.05 3.63
CA ASN A 8 -11.21 51.84 4.70
C ASN A 8 -11.37 50.32 5.02
N PRO A 9 -10.97 49.85 6.21
CA PRO A 9 -11.08 48.42 6.59
C PRO A 9 -12.51 47.86 6.53
N GLU A 10 -13.53 48.69 6.67
CA GLU A 10 -14.93 48.24 6.57
C GLU A 10 -15.36 47.89 5.14
N LYS A 11 -14.68 48.42 4.12
CA LYS A 11 -14.93 48.10 2.71
C LYS A 11 -14.07 46.98 2.17
N ILE A 12 -13.16 46.44 2.98
CA ILE A 12 -12.23 45.39 2.52
C ILE A 12 -12.99 44.14 2.08
N GLN A 13 -14.06 43.80 2.75
CA GLN A 13 -14.87 42.62 2.42
C GLN A 13 -15.48 42.72 1.02
N GLU A 14 -16.05 43.87 0.61
CA GLU A 14 -16.60 44.07 -0.71
C GLU A 14 -15.54 43.89 -1.81
N HIS A 15 -14.32 44.38 -1.58
CA HIS A 15 -13.20 44.20 -2.51
C HIS A 15 -12.72 42.75 -2.54
N VAL A 16 -12.73 42.03 -1.41
CA VAL A 16 -12.40 40.59 -1.35
C VAL A 16 -13.39 39.76 -2.18
N GLU A 17 -14.69 40.04 -2.07
CA GLU A 17 -15.75 39.39 -2.84
C GLU A 17 -15.55 39.59 -4.35
N ASP A 18 -15.26 40.83 -4.77
CA ASP A 18 -14.98 41.17 -6.18
C ASP A 18 -13.71 40.47 -6.71
N ASP A 19 -12.65 40.44 -5.91
CA ASP A 19 -11.39 39.81 -6.29
C ASP A 19 -11.52 38.27 -6.35
N MET A 20 -12.27 37.66 -5.43
CA MET A 20 -12.57 36.21 -5.51
C MET A 20 -13.31 35.85 -6.81
N LYS A 21 -14.33 36.63 -7.16
CA LYS A 21 -15.08 36.44 -8.41
C LYS A 21 -14.17 36.54 -9.63
N LYS A 22 -13.32 37.58 -9.70
CA LYS A 22 -12.33 37.76 -10.79
C LYS A 22 -11.34 36.58 -10.85
N MET A 23 -10.81 36.10 -9.69
CA MET A 23 -9.86 35.00 -9.62
C MET A 23 -10.48 33.68 -10.06
N LEU A 24 -11.72 33.39 -9.67
CA LEU A 24 -12.44 32.18 -10.10
C LEU A 24 -12.75 32.21 -11.59
N GLN A 25 -13.18 33.38 -12.12
CA GLN A 25 -13.38 33.53 -13.55
C GLN A 25 -12.08 33.37 -14.33
N TYR A 26 -10.96 33.95 -13.85
CA TYR A 26 -9.65 33.75 -14.44
C TYR A 26 -9.26 32.28 -14.45
N ALA A 27 -9.45 31.57 -13.32
CA ALA A 27 -9.11 30.14 -13.22
C ALA A 27 -9.96 29.29 -14.19
N LEU A 28 -11.25 29.63 -14.40
CA LEU A 28 -12.11 28.97 -15.37
C LEU A 28 -11.51 29.05 -16.78
N ASP A 29 -10.99 30.20 -17.16
CA ASP A 29 -10.45 30.48 -18.50
C ASP A 29 -9.01 29.94 -18.66
N ASN A 30 -8.31 29.61 -17.55
CA ASN A 30 -6.90 29.22 -17.52
C ASN A 30 -6.65 27.81 -16.93
N LYS A 31 -7.51 26.84 -17.24
CA LYS A 31 -7.34 25.42 -16.85
C LYS A 31 -7.18 25.23 -15.34
N ASP A 32 -8.08 25.84 -14.59
CA ASP A 32 -8.14 25.79 -13.12
C ASP A 32 -6.89 26.36 -12.41
N LYS A 33 -6.15 27.28 -13.08
CA LYS A 33 -4.97 27.93 -12.51
C LYS A 33 -5.24 29.40 -12.20
N LEU A 34 -4.80 29.83 -11.04
CA LEU A 34 -4.72 31.24 -10.67
C LEU A 34 -3.62 31.95 -11.49
N ASN A 35 -3.61 33.27 -11.48
CA ASN A 35 -2.69 34.12 -12.26
C ASN A 35 -1.20 33.91 -11.98
N ASP A 36 -0.85 33.29 -10.87
CA ASP A 36 0.51 32.88 -10.49
C ASP A 36 0.80 31.41 -10.78
N SER A 37 0.00 30.78 -11.62
CA SER A 37 0.08 29.37 -11.99
C SER A 37 -0.24 28.36 -10.87
N THR A 38 -0.74 28.80 -9.71
CA THR A 38 -1.24 27.90 -8.67
C THR A 38 -2.50 27.19 -9.17
N SER A 39 -2.48 25.84 -9.19
CA SER A 39 -3.63 25.04 -9.61
C SER A 39 -4.63 24.87 -8.48
N LEU A 40 -5.92 25.03 -8.79
CA LEU A 40 -7.03 24.68 -7.90
C LEU A 40 -7.50 23.26 -8.22
N ASN A 41 -7.51 22.37 -7.24
CA ASN A 41 -7.89 20.97 -7.42
C ASN A 41 -9.40 20.77 -7.51
N HIS A 42 -10.17 21.69 -6.93
CA HIS A 42 -11.62 21.60 -6.76
C HIS A 42 -12.36 22.85 -7.26
N ARG A 43 -11.87 23.52 -8.33
CA ARG A 43 -12.43 24.77 -8.82
C ARG A 43 -13.97 24.77 -8.96
N ARG A 44 -14.56 23.71 -9.53
CA ARG A 44 -16.02 23.63 -9.69
C ARG A 44 -16.78 23.65 -8.36
N LEU A 45 -16.23 23.03 -7.33
CA LEU A 45 -16.81 23.07 -5.99
C LEU A 45 -16.65 24.46 -5.36
N LEU A 46 -15.49 25.10 -5.59
CA LEU A 46 -15.27 26.47 -5.13
C LEU A 46 -16.29 27.42 -5.78
N ASP A 47 -16.45 27.38 -7.10
CA ASP A 47 -17.46 28.19 -7.81
C ASP A 47 -18.84 28.01 -7.17
N SER A 48 -19.28 26.75 -7.00
CA SER A 48 -20.61 26.45 -6.46
C SER A 48 -20.82 26.92 -5.01
N ILE A 49 -19.78 26.95 -4.19
CA ILE A 49 -19.88 27.39 -2.78
C ILE A 49 -19.84 28.89 -2.68
N TYR A 50 -18.89 29.53 -3.37
CA TYR A 50 -18.76 30.99 -3.30
C TYR A 50 -19.92 31.71 -4.03
N GLU A 51 -20.41 31.19 -5.14
CA GLU A 51 -21.63 31.71 -5.79
C GLU A 51 -22.84 31.64 -4.86
N ALA A 52 -23.05 30.48 -4.19
CA ALA A 52 -24.14 30.30 -3.24
C ALA A 52 -24.03 31.20 -2.00
N ASN A 53 -22.81 31.61 -1.61
CA ASN A 53 -22.51 32.49 -0.48
C ASN A 53 -22.32 33.97 -0.87
N GLY A 54 -22.63 34.33 -2.12
CA GLY A 54 -22.46 35.71 -2.62
C GLY A 54 -21.00 36.17 -2.66
N TYR A 55 -20.06 35.21 -2.79
CA TYR A 55 -18.60 35.40 -2.76
C TYR A 55 -18.05 35.93 -1.41
N ALA A 56 -18.85 35.90 -0.34
CA ALA A 56 -18.36 36.28 0.99
C ALA A 56 -17.23 35.37 1.46
N PRO A 57 -16.16 35.91 2.09
CA PRO A 57 -15.07 35.13 2.60
C PRO A 57 -15.51 34.16 3.73
N ILE A 58 -14.97 32.95 3.72
CA ILE A 58 -15.29 31.86 4.67
C ILE A 58 -14.31 31.87 5.83
N TRP A 59 -13.02 32.14 5.55
CA TRP A 59 -11.91 31.97 6.50
C TRP A 59 -11.47 33.24 7.18
N SER A 60 -11.95 34.40 6.67
CA SER A 60 -11.65 35.72 7.24
C SER A 60 -12.92 36.51 7.49
N LYS A 61 -12.83 37.50 8.36
CA LYS A 61 -13.88 38.51 8.57
C LYS A 61 -13.24 39.86 8.71
N LYS A 62 -13.62 40.78 7.80
CA LYS A 62 -12.92 42.06 7.63
C LYS A 62 -11.43 41.80 7.35
N ASP A 63 -10.53 42.31 8.17
CA ASP A 63 -9.08 42.22 8.06
C ASP A 63 -8.44 41.24 9.10
N HIS A 64 -9.20 40.25 9.54
CA HIS A 64 -8.76 39.25 10.54
C HIS A 64 -9.11 37.83 10.15
N TRP A 65 -8.22 36.88 10.52
CA TRP A 65 -8.51 35.45 10.45
C TRP A 65 -9.64 35.05 11.39
N GLN A 66 -10.46 34.11 10.96
CA GLN A 66 -11.41 33.43 11.83
C GLN A 66 -10.78 32.17 12.41
N LYS A 67 -11.19 31.77 13.61
CA LYS A 67 -10.71 30.57 14.30
C LYS A 67 -10.66 29.29 13.43
N PRO A 68 -11.62 29.02 12.52
CA PRO A 68 -11.54 27.90 11.58
C PRO A 68 -10.31 27.95 10.66
N ALA A 69 -9.86 29.14 10.24
CA ALA A 69 -8.67 29.30 9.41
C ALA A 69 -7.40 28.85 10.16
N ASP A 70 -7.23 29.28 11.41
CA ASP A 70 -6.12 28.87 12.26
C ASP A 70 -6.15 27.36 12.49
N SER A 71 -7.33 26.79 12.73
CA SER A 71 -7.51 25.35 12.94
C SER A 71 -7.15 24.53 11.70
N LEU A 72 -7.56 25.00 10.52
CA LEU A 72 -7.21 24.34 9.26
C LEU A 72 -5.72 24.49 8.95
N PHE A 73 -5.15 25.67 9.17
CA PHE A 73 -3.72 25.88 8.98
C PHE A 73 -2.89 24.95 9.85
N TYR A 74 -3.21 24.87 11.15
CA TYR A 74 -2.56 23.94 12.08
C TYR A 74 -2.71 22.48 11.62
N PHE A 75 -3.88 22.07 11.12
CA PHE A 75 -4.09 20.73 10.59
C PHE A 75 -3.20 20.46 9.37
N ILE A 76 -3.12 21.43 8.43
CA ILE A 76 -2.28 21.30 7.22
C ILE A 76 -0.80 21.15 7.60
N GLU A 77 -0.31 21.98 8.50
CA GLU A 77 1.06 21.93 8.99
C GLU A 77 1.40 20.56 9.61
N ASN A 78 0.48 20.00 10.39
CA ASN A 78 0.62 18.71 11.06
C ASN A 78 0.07 17.52 10.26
N SER A 79 -0.25 17.71 8.98
CA SER A 79 -0.89 16.68 8.15
C SER A 79 -0.05 15.40 8.00
N LYS A 80 1.28 15.47 8.22
CA LYS A 80 2.17 14.30 8.26
C LYS A 80 1.74 13.26 9.31
N LEU A 81 1.09 13.67 10.42
CA LEU A 81 0.52 12.76 11.42
C LEU A 81 -0.57 11.84 10.86
N TYR A 82 -1.10 12.17 9.71
CA TYR A 82 -2.14 11.41 8.99
C TYR A 82 -1.61 10.73 7.72
N GLY A 83 -0.28 10.63 7.56
CA GLY A 83 0.36 10.12 6.35
C GLY A 83 0.15 11.05 5.14
N LEU A 84 -0.11 12.33 5.37
CA LEU A 84 -0.39 13.34 4.35
C LEU A 84 0.82 14.27 4.18
N PHE A 85 0.85 15.00 3.06
CA PHE A 85 1.95 15.90 2.72
C PHE A 85 1.44 17.34 2.70
N PRO A 86 1.96 18.25 3.52
CA PRO A 86 1.53 19.65 3.57
C PRO A 86 1.52 20.33 2.20
N SER A 87 2.46 19.97 1.32
CA SER A 87 2.54 20.51 -0.05
C SER A 87 1.30 20.28 -0.91
N ASP A 88 0.48 19.24 -0.60
CA ASP A 88 -0.75 18.97 -1.33
C ASP A 88 -1.88 19.96 -1.01
N TYR A 89 -1.70 20.77 0.02
CA TYR A 89 -2.69 21.68 0.60
C TYR A 89 -2.25 23.14 0.53
N HIS A 90 -1.53 23.51 -0.50
CA HIS A 90 -1.01 24.87 -0.72
C HIS A 90 -0.16 25.42 0.46
N TYR A 91 0.44 24.54 1.28
CA TYR A 91 1.09 24.92 2.53
C TYR A 91 2.08 26.08 2.39
N SER A 92 2.95 26.05 1.37
CA SER A 92 3.96 27.12 1.20
C SER A 92 3.32 28.49 0.95
N ALA A 93 2.27 28.55 0.11
CA ALA A 93 1.54 29.79 -0.18
C ALA A 93 0.74 30.24 1.05
N LEU A 94 0.00 29.32 1.66
CA LEU A 94 -0.80 29.60 2.86
C LEU A 94 0.07 30.04 4.04
N SER A 95 1.21 29.39 4.28
CA SER A 95 2.16 29.77 5.36
C SER A 95 2.67 31.20 5.17
N PHE A 96 3.02 31.56 3.93
CA PHE A 96 3.45 32.94 3.63
C PHE A 96 2.29 33.93 3.86
N ILE A 97 1.10 33.69 3.25
CA ILE A 97 -0.02 34.64 3.33
C ILE A 97 -0.54 34.74 4.76
N HIS A 98 -0.69 33.60 5.45
CA HIS A 98 -1.18 33.56 6.84
C HIS A 98 -0.30 34.43 7.77
N ARG A 99 1.02 34.27 7.66
CA ARG A 99 2.00 35.06 8.43
C ARG A 99 1.92 36.55 8.06
N VAL A 100 1.98 36.87 6.76
CA VAL A 100 2.02 38.27 6.30
C VAL A 100 0.74 39.01 6.72
N LEU A 101 -0.43 38.40 6.53
CA LEU A 101 -1.71 39.00 6.96
C LEU A 101 -1.87 39.01 8.49
N GLY A 102 -1.20 38.12 9.21
CA GLY A 102 -1.17 38.11 10.69
C GLY A 102 -0.31 39.23 11.29
N GLU A 103 0.83 39.55 10.67
CA GLU A 103 1.87 40.42 11.25
C GLU A 103 1.89 41.83 10.64
N ASP A 104 1.62 41.98 9.33
CA ASP A 104 1.75 43.26 8.62
C ASP A 104 0.40 43.96 8.44
N THR A 105 0.22 45.08 9.15
CA THR A 105 -0.99 45.91 9.09
C THR A 105 -1.24 46.57 7.72
N LEU A 106 -0.21 46.78 6.90
CA LEU A 106 -0.35 47.27 5.55
C LEU A 106 -0.82 46.15 4.61
N ALA A 107 -0.30 44.94 4.77
CA ALA A 107 -0.73 43.80 4.00
C ALA A 107 -2.20 43.44 4.27
N ARG A 108 -2.72 43.65 5.47
CA ARG A 108 -4.14 43.47 5.80
C ARG A 108 -5.09 44.32 4.96
N LYS A 109 -4.61 45.41 4.37
CA LYS A 109 -5.37 46.26 3.46
C LYS A 109 -5.41 45.73 2.02
N ASN A 110 -4.77 44.64 1.71
CA ASN A 110 -4.73 44.06 0.38
C ASN A 110 -5.83 43.00 0.22
N ALA A 111 -6.94 43.37 -0.38
CA ALA A 111 -8.09 42.51 -0.60
C ALA A 111 -7.75 41.27 -1.44
N ALA A 112 -6.89 41.41 -2.45
CA ALA A 112 -6.49 40.31 -3.31
C ALA A 112 -5.72 39.20 -2.55
N LEU A 113 -4.96 39.54 -1.48
CA LEU A 113 -4.32 38.51 -0.64
C LEU A 113 -5.34 37.74 0.20
N TRP A 114 -6.36 38.43 0.73
CA TRP A 114 -7.44 37.75 1.47
C TRP A 114 -8.27 36.87 0.56
N ALA A 115 -8.68 37.38 -0.63
CA ALA A 115 -9.41 36.58 -1.62
C ALA A 115 -8.64 35.32 -2.03
N ARG A 116 -7.35 35.50 -2.32
CA ARG A 116 -6.47 34.36 -2.67
C ARG A 116 -6.38 33.35 -1.54
N ALA A 117 -6.15 33.78 -0.32
CA ALA A 117 -6.04 32.89 0.84
C ALA A 117 -7.34 32.11 1.06
N ASP A 118 -8.49 32.75 0.95
CA ASP A 118 -9.80 32.14 1.14
C ASP A 118 -10.04 31.02 0.12
N LEU A 119 -9.71 31.25 -1.16
CA LEU A 119 -9.77 30.23 -2.21
C LEU A 119 -8.81 29.06 -1.93
N LEU A 120 -7.56 29.32 -1.54
CA LEU A 120 -6.58 28.29 -1.26
C LEU A 120 -6.93 27.47 -0.01
N TYR A 121 -7.47 28.08 1.03
CA TYR A 121 -7.96 27.35 2.21
C TYR A 121 -9.11 26.43 1.86
N THR A 122 -10.08 26.89 1.06
CA THR A 122 -11.22 26.06 0.67
C THR A 122 -10.79 24.90 -0.23
N ASP A 123 -9.90 25.13 -1.19
CA ASP A 123 -9.35 24.08 -2.06
C ASP A 123 -8.52 23.07 -1.24
N ALA A 124 -7.70 23.54 -0.31
CA ALA A 124 -6.95 22.71 0.63
C ALA A 124 -7.88 21.84 1.49
N PHE A 125 -8.96 22.44 2.01
CA PHE A 125 -9.96 21.71 2.80
C PHE A 125 -10.60 20.57 2.01
N PHE A 126 -11.03 20.82 0.76
CA PHE A 126 -11.61 19.77 -0.06
C PHE A 126 -10.59 18.69 -0.44
N THR A 127 -9.36 19.09 -0.71
CA THR A 127 -8.27 18.13 -0.94
C THR A 127 -8.02 17.28 0.29
N LEU A 128 -8.08 17.84 1.50
CA LEU A 128 -8.01 17.08 2.77
C LEU A 128 -9.18 16.12 2.92
N VAL A 129 -10.41 16.55 2.68
CA VAL A 129 -11.60 15.67 2.72
C VAL A 129 -11.42 14.46 1.81
N ARG A 130 -10.98 14.68 0.57
CA ARG A 130 -10.68 13.61 -0.39
C ARG A 130 -9.59 12.67 0.16
N HIS A 131 -8.45 13.22 0.56
CA HIS A 131 -7.30 12.42 0.98
C HIS A 131 -7.54 11.67 2.30
N LEU A 132 -8.33 12.22 3.22
CA LEU A 132 -8.69 11.52 4.46
C LEU A 132 -9.69 10.40 4.21
N LYS A 133 -10.67 10.59 3.33
CA LYS A 133 -11.71 9.58 3.05
C LYS A 133 -11.27 8.54 2.03
N GLN A 134 -10.64 8.92 0.92
CA GLN A 134 -10.29 8.03 -0.19
C GLN A 134 -8.79 7.77 -0.34
N GLY A 135 -7.93 8.63 0.21
CA GLY A 135 -6.49 8.59 -0.05
C GLY A 135 -6.13 9.24 -1.39
N ARG A 136 -4.86 9.06 -1.77
CA ARG A 136 -4.29 9.56 -3.02
C ARG A 136 -4.24 8.53 -4.13
N LEU A 137 -4.24 7.24 -3.74
CA LEU A 137 -4.07 6.17 -4.70
C LEU A 137 -5.29 6.10 -5.61
N ASP A 138 -5.06 6.22 -6.91
CA ASP A 138 -6.10 6.02 -7.91
C ASP A 138 -6.37 4.54 -8.14
N TYR A 139 -7.46 4.25 -8.85
CA TYR A 139 -7.79 2.88 -9.22
C TYR A 139 -6.72 2.30 -10.15
N ASP A 140 -6.21 1.16 -9.77
CA ASP A 140 -5.40 0.28 -10.62
C ASP A 140 -5.48 -1.17 -10.13
N SER A 141 -4.78 -2.09 -10.81
CA SER A 141 -4.75 -3.50 -10.42
C SER A 141 -4.06 -3.76 -9.07
N LEU A 142 -3.26 -2.82 -8.57
CA LEU A 142 -2.55 -2.95 -7.29
C LEU A 142 -3.42 -2.50 -6.12
N THR A 143 -4.19 -1.43 -6.30
CA THR A 143 -5.00 -0.84 -5.23
C THR A 143 -6.34 -1.54 -5.03
N LEU A 144 -6.86 -2.25 -6.03
CA LEU A 144 -8.17 -2.94 -6.03
C LEU A 144 -9.37 -2.02 -5.77
N ARG A 145 -9.19 -0.70 -5.87
CA ARG A 145 -10.29 0.26 -5.70
C ARG A 145 -11.11 0.36 -6.96
N LYS A 146 -12.43 0.46 -6.80
CA LYS A 146 -13.32 0.95 -7.85
C LYS A 146 -13.45 2.44 -7.63
N ASP A 147 -12.91 3.25 -8.56
CA ASP A 147 -13.02 4.68 -8.44
C ASP A 147 -14.49 5.11 -8.48
N SER A 148 -14.94 5.68 -7.39
CA SER A 148 -16.13 6.48 -7.33
C SER A 148 -15.72 7.87 -6.86
N MET A 149 -16.13 8.91 -7.59
CA MET A 149 -15.95 10.28 -7.11
C MET A 149 -16.78 10.47 -5.84
N LEU A 150 -16.19 11.11 -4.84
CA LEU A 150 -16.96 11.52 -3.67
C LEU A 150 -18.04 12.51 -4.09
N PRO A 151 -19.28 12.37 -3.60
CA PRO A 151 -20.36 13.28 -3.96
C PRO A 151 -20.10 14.70 -3.44
N ASP A 152 -20.43 15.71 -4.21
CA ASP A 152 -20.26 17.13 -3.85
C ASP A 152 -20.87 17.46 -2.48
N GLY A 153 -21.99 16.83 -2.14
CA GLY A 153 -22.65 16.99 -0.85
C GLY A 153 -21.76 16.62 0.33
N LEU A 154 -20.87 15.63 0.19
CA LEU A 154 -19.94 15.28 1.27
C LEU A 154 -18.99 16.44 1.59
N TYR A 155 -18.41 17.06 0.57
CA TYR A 155 -17.50 18.19 0.74
C TYR A 155 -18.20 19.39 1.39
N LYS A 156 -19.38 19.74 0.88
CA LYS A 156 -20.19 20.87 1.37
C LYS A 156 -20.64 20.66 2.81
N ASN A 157 -21.20 19.48 3.12
CA ASN A 157 -21.67 19.16 4.47
C ASN A 157 -20.51 19.10 5.46
N THR A 158 -19.35 18.55 5.06
CA THR A 158 -18.16 18.50 5.92
C THR A 158 -17.65 19.91 6.23
N LEU A 159 -17.61 20.81 5.23
CA LEU A 159 -17.23 22.21 5.43
C LEU A 159 -18.20 22.92 6.37
N THR A 160 -19.50 22.83 6.11
CA THR A 160 -20.54 23.45 6.95
C THR A 160 -20.42 22.97 8.39
N THR A 161 -20.29 21.66 8.60
CA THR A 161 -20.14 21.08 9.95
C THR A 161 -18.86 21.59 10.62
N ALA A 162 -17.74 21.64 9.90
CA ALA A 162 -16.47 22.12 10.44
C ALA A 162 -16.50 23.60 10.85
N LEU A 163 -17.23 24.43 10.09
CA LEU A 163 -17.40 25.85 10.41
C LEU A 163 -18.36 26.09 11.58
N GLN A 164 -19.36 25.21 11.77
CA GLN A 164 -20.36 25.33 12.84
C GLN A 164 -19.90 24.75 14.17
N THR A 165 -18.93 23.84 14.14
CA THR A 165 -18.44 23.16 15.35
C THR A 165 -17.07 23.69 15.75
N ASP A 166 -16.83 23.90 17.05
CA ASP A 166 -15.50 24.23 17.55
C ASP A 166 -14.51 23.04 17.49
N SER A 167 -14.89 21.97 16.84
CA SER A 167 -14.16 20.70 16.80
C SER A 167 -13.72 20.33 15.38
N PHE A 168 -13.02 21.23 14.70
CA PHE A 168 -12.54 21.06 13.32
C PHE A 168 -11.79 19.74 13.10
N SER A 169 -10.87 19.43 14.04
CA SER A 169 -10.10 18.18 13.99
C SER A 169 -10.97 16.94 14.12
N THR A 170 -12.05 16.98 14.90
CA THR A 170 -12.99 15.87 15.08
C THR A 170 -13.75 15.58 13.78
N VAL A 171 -14.17 16.62 13.07
CA VAL A 171 -14.87 16.48 11.78
C VAL A 171 -13.96 15.82 10.74
N LEU A 172 -12.70 16.24 10.65
CA LEU A 172 -11.74 15.62 9.74
C LEU A 172 -11.34 14.20 10.20
N ALA A 173 -11.26 13.94 11.49
CA ALA A 173 -10.98 12.60 12.03
C ALA A 173 -12.07 11.60 11.66
N ALA A 174 -13.34 12.02 11.63
CA ALA A 174 -14.47 11.16 11.29
C ALA A 174 -14.43 10.62 9.83
N LEU A 175 -13.65 11.25 8.96
CA LEU A 175 -13.44 10.80 7.57
C LEU A 175 -12.48 9.62 7.46
N GLN A 176 -11.67 9.37 8.48
CA GLN A 176 -10.62 8.36 8.46
C GLN A 176 -11.19 6.95 8.64
N PRO A 177 -10.48 5.91 8.14
CA PRO A 177 -10.83 4.52 8.39
C PRO A 177 -10.84 4.19 9.88
N LYS A 178 -11.79 3.34 10.30
CA LYS A 178 -11.93 2.90 11.71
C LYS A 178 -11.33 1.51 11.95
N TYR A 179 -10.10 1.28 11.45
CA TYR A 179 -9.42 0.00 11.60
C TYR A 179 -8.34 0.08 12.67
N LYS A 180 -8.28 -0.90 13.58
CA LYS A 180 -7.23 -0.99 14.61
C LYS A 180 -5.82 -0.87 14.05
N GLY A 181 -5.57 -1.48 12.87
CA GLY A 181 -4.28 -1.38 12.18
C GLY A 181 -3.97 0.03 11.70
N TYR A 182 -4.95 0.78 11.22
CA TYR A 182 -4.80 2.19 10.84
C TYR A 182 -4.52 3.07 12.06
N ASP A 183 -5.25 2.88 13.14
CA ASP A 183 -5.06 3.63 14.38
C ASP A 183 -3.68 3.36 15.00
N SER A 184 -3.23 2.11 14.97
CA SER A 184 -1.88 1.73 15.41
C SER A 184 -0.81 2.38 14.54
N LEU A 185 -0.97 2.41 13.21
CA LEU A 185 -0.05 3.12 12.31
C LEU A 185 0.02 4.61 12.66
N LYS A 186 -1.12 5.26 12.86
CA LYS A 186 -1.20 6.68 13.21
C LYS A 186 -0.52 6.99 14.55
N THR A 187 -0.74 6.16 15.57
CA THR A 187 -0.09 6.32 16.88
C THR A 187 1.42 6.28 16.77
N TYR A 188 1.97 5.23 16.16
CA TYR A 188 3.42 5.07 16.05
C TYR A 188 4.06 5.95 14.97
N LEU A 189 3.26 6.46 14.02
CA LEU A 189 3.72 7.49 13.10
C LEU A 189 4.06 8.78 13.85
N GLY A 190 3.26 9.19 14.83
CA GLY A 190 3.56 10.35 15.69
C GLY A 190 4.91 10.22 16.40
N GLU A 191 5.17 9.04 16.99
CA GLU A 191 6.46 8.74 17.64
C GLU A 191 7.62 8.74 16.62
N PHE A 192 7.43 8.15 15.45
CA PHE A 192 8.42 8.17 14.38
C PHE A 192 8.74 9.62 13.94
N LEU A 193 7.72 10.44 13.71
CA LEU A 193 7.90 11.83 13.26
C LEU A 193 8.66 12.69 14.27
N SER A 194 8.53 12.41 15.58
CA SER A 194 9.25 13.17 16.63
C SER A 194 10.77 12.96 16.58
N THR A 195 11.25 11.88 15.99
CA THR A 195 12.67 11.52 15.89
C THR A 195 13.22 11.50 14.48
N ALA A 196 12.34 11.49 13.47
CA ALA A 196 12.70 11.37 12.06
C ALA A 196 13.54 12.57 11.59
N ARG A 197 14.57 12.26 10.81
CA ARG A 197 15.42 13.25 10.16
C ARG A 197 15.17 13.22 8.66
N PHE A 198 14.26 14.06 8.22
CA PHE A 198 13.96 14.17 6.81
C PHE A 198 15.07 14.89 6.07
N ARG A 199 15.71 14.16 5.14
CA ARG A 199 16.71 14.69 4.21
C ARG A 199 16.34 14.27 2.81
N LYS A 200 16.46 15.17 1.85
CA LYS A 200 16.37 14.82 0.43
C LYS A 200 17.69 14.16 0.05
N LEU A 201 17.63 12.88 -0.24
CA LEU A 201 18.79 12.07 -0.62
C LEU A 201 18.59 11.56 -2.03
N THR A 202 19.69 11.44 -2.78
CA THR A 202 19.68 10.90 -4.14
C THR A 202 19.17 9.46 -4.14
N TRP A 203 18.11 9.19 -4.89
CA TRP A 203 17.52 7.86 -5.04
C TRP A 203 18.38 6.99 -5.98
N LEU A 204 18.50 5.69 -5.65
CA LEU A 204 19.32 4.75 -6.42
C LEU A 204 18.43 3.71 -7.10
N GLU A 205 18.31 3.76 -8.42
CA GLU A 205 17.59 2.73 -9.16
C GLU A 205 18.43 1.45 -9.26
N TYR A 206 17.94 0.36 -8.67
CA TYR A 206 18.61 -0.93 -8.73
C TYR A 206 17.61 -2.08 -9.00
N PRO A 207 17.89 -3.04 -9.91
CA PRO A 207 19.06 -3.06 -10.79
C PRO A 207 19.07 -1.88 -11.76
N TYR A 208 20.24 -1.31 -11.98
CA TYR A 208 20.40 -0.15 -12.85
C TYR A 208 20.35 -0.53 -14.34
N LYS A 209 19.85 0.39 -15.16
CA LYS A 209 19.82 0.27 -16.63
C LYS A 209 21.06 0.88 -17.28
N ASP A 210 21.47 2.03 -16.76
CA ASP A 210 22.70 2.72 -17.18
C ASP A 210 23.70 2.78 -16.02
N SER A 211 24.89 2.21 -16.25
CA SER A 211 25.91 2.13 -15.22
C SER A 211 26.54 3.50 -14.90
N ALA A 212 26.72 4.36 -15.89
CA ALA A 212 27.39 5.64 -15.69
C ALA A 212 26.54 6.58 -14.82
N SER A 213 25.25 6.71 -15.11
CA SER A 213 24.34 7.51 -14.29
C SER A 213 24.19 6.92 -12.89
N PHE A 214 24.07 5.60 -12.77
CA PHE A 214 23.96 4.93 -11.48
C PHE A 214 25.17 5.20 -10.57
N TYR A 215 26.41 5.02 -11.08
CA TYR A 215 27.60 5.24 -10.25
C TYR A 215 27.84 6.70 -9.90
N ARG A 216 27.42 7.64 -10.74
CA ARG A 216 27.37 9.06 -10.42
C ARG A 216 26.38 9.35 -9.27
N ASP A 217 25.18 8.81 -9.36
CA ASP A 217 24.16 8.97 -8.32
C ASP A 217 24.57 8.28 -7.02
N LEU A 218 25.20 7.11 -7.09
CA LEU A 218 25.78 6.41 -5.94
C LEU A 218 26.89 7.25 -5.27
N SER A 219 27.77 7.86 -6.06
CA SER A 219 28.82 8.74 -5.52
C SER A 219 28.23 9.93 -4.78
N ARG A 220 27.21 10.57 -5.37
CA ARG A 220 26.46 11.65 -4.74
C ARG A 220 25.78 11.18 -3.46
N ARG A 221 25.13 10.02 -3.50
CA ARG A 221 24.48 9.43 -2.32
C ARG A 221 25.48 9.14 -1.19
N LEU A 222 26.63 8.57 -1.49
CA LEU A 222 27.68 8.30 -0.51
C LEU A 222 28.26 9.59 0.08
N GLN A 223 28.33 10.67 -0.71
CA GLN A 223 28.70 12.00 -0.23
C GLN A 223 27.65 12.59 0.70
N GLU A 224 26.36 12.52 0.35
CA GLU A 224 25.23 13.00 1.15
C GLU A 224 25.17 12.33 2.54
N VAL A 225 25.61 11.07 2.65
CA VAL A 225 25.65 10.31 3.91
C VAL A 225 27.05 10.26 4.56
N GLY A 226 28.01 11.05 4.07
CA GLY A 226 29.30 11.29 4.71
C GLY A 226 30.37 10.22 4.51
N TYR A 227 30.26 9.35 3.48
CA TYR A 227 31.30 8.36 3.14
C TYR A 227 32.25 8.84 2.03
N ILE A 228 31.91 9.92 1.35
CA ILE A 228 32.77 10.64 0.43
C ILE A 228 32.83 12.09 0.92
N ASP A 229 34.03 12.68 0.91
CA ASP A 229 34.22 14.06 1.30
C ASP A 229 33.44 15.02 0.39
N SER A 230 32.84 16.05 0.98
CA SER A 230 32.08 17.08 0.25
C SER A 230 32.91 17.89 -0.74
N ALA A 231 34.24 17.98 -0.54
CA ALA A 231 35.17 18.62 -1.47
C ALA A 231 35.40 17.80 -2.76
N VAL A 232 35.10 16.50 -2.78
CA VAL A 232 35.24 15.65 -3.95
C VAL A 232 34.08 15.91 -4.92
N ASN A 233 34.39 16.08 -6.21
CA ASN A 233 33.34 16.19 -7.21
C ASN A 233 32.59 14.86 -7.40
N ALA A 234 31.37 14.78 -6.88
CA ALA A 234 30.55 13.59 -6.92
C ALA A 234 30.24 13.07 -8.34
N ASN A 235 30.37 13.93 -9.37
CA ASN A 235 30.15 13.52 -10.76
C ASN A 235 31.37 12.84 -11.39
N ASN A 236 32.54 12.90 -10.75
CA ASN A 236 33.79 12.33 -11.27
C ASN A 236 34.65 11.75 -10.14
N VAL A 237 34.11 10.78 -9.42
CA VAL A 237 34.79 10.06 -8.34
C VAL A 237 35.61 8.91 -8.94
N ASP A 238 36.90 8.83 -8.60
CA ASP A 238 37.73 7.71 -9.04
C ASP A 238 37.31 6.38 -8.41
N THR A 239 37.60 5.28 -9.09
CA THR A 239 37.18 3.92 -8.69
C THR A 239 37.72 3.52 -7.31
N ALA A 240 38.92 3.96 -6.93
CA ALA A 240 39.53 3.60 -5.64
C ALA A 240 38.80 4.29 -4.48
N THR A 241 38.54 5.59 -4.62
CA THR A 241 37.74 6.37 -3.66
C THR A 241 36.33 5.84 -3.52
N LEU A 242 35.66 5.53 -4.63
CA LEU A 242 34.30 4.95 -4.60
C LEU A 242 34.28 3.57 -3.93
N THR A 243 35.23 2.69 -4.27
CA THR A 243 35.33 1.35 -3.65
C THR A 243 35.57 1.45 -2.15
N ARG A 244 36.42 2.41 -1.70
CA ARG A 244 36.68 2.65 -0.27
C ARG A 244 35.41 3.11 0.45
N ALA A 245 34.66 4.04 -0.13
CA ALA A 245 33.41 4.54 0.41
C ALA A 245 32.34 3.44 0.50
N ILE A 246 32.22 2.60 -0.53
CA ILE A 246 31.31 1.43 -0.51
C ILE A 246 31.69 0.48 0.63
N ARG A 247 32.97 0.12 0.80
CA ARG A 247 33.42 -0.73 1.91
C ARG A 247 33.14 -0.13 3.27
N ALA A 248 33.40 1.18 3.45
CA ALA A 248 33.13 1.89 4.68
C ALA A 248 31.63 1.87 5.03
N TYR A 249 30.77 2.15 4.04
CA TYR A 249 29.31 2.05 4.21
C TYR A 249 28.86 0.62 4.59
N GLN A 250 29.36 -0.39 3.86
CA GLN A 250 29.05 -1.81 4.14
C GLN A 250 29.45 -2.21 5.57
N THR A 251 30.63 -1.80 6.01
CA THR A 251 31.13 -2.09 7.38
C THR A 251 30.26 -1.41 8.43
N ALA A 252 30.00 -0.12 8.29
CA ALA A 252 29.21 0.66 9.25
C ALA A 252 27.77 0.13 9.40
N ASN A 253 27.22 -0.42 8.33
CA ASN A 253 25.86 -0.96 8.30
C ASN A 253 25.78 -2.49 8.48
N LYS A 254 26.86 -3.13 8.91
CA LYS A 254 26.95 -4.59 9.16
C LYS A 254 26.55 -5.45 7.96
N LEU A 255 26.83 -4.96 6.77
CA LEU A 255 26.61 -5.64 5.50
C LEU A 255 27.83 -6.50 5.12
N LYS A 256 27.67 -7.40 4.16
CA LYS A 256 28.80 -8.14 3.59
C LYS A 256 29.75 -7.16 2.90
N VAL A 257 30.98 -7.06 3.40
CA VAL A 257 32.00 -6.12 2.88
C VAL A 257 32.65 -6.69 1.63
N THR A 258 32.19 -6.25 0.47
CA THR A 258 32.69 -6.70 -0.84
C THR A 258 33.42 -5.58 -1.61
N GLY A 259 33.14 -4.32 -1.30
CA GLY A 259 33.52 -3.16 -2.10
C GLY A 259 32.76 -3.05 -3.42
N LYS A 260 31.75 -3.88 -3.64
CA LYS A 260 30.87 -3.87 -4.82
C LYS A 260 29.44 -3.60 -4.39
N VAL A 261 28.64 -3.04 -5.30
CA VAL A 261 27.20 -2.81 -5.09
C VAL A 261 26.43 -4.11 -5.22
N TYR A 262 25.41 -4.29 -4.38
CA TYR A 262 24.43 -5.37 -4.45
C TYR A 262 23.10 -4.94 -3.84
N GLY A 263 22.03 -5.69 -4.12
CA GLY A 263 20.66 -5.31 -3.82
C GLY A 263 20.40 -4.91 -2.36
N ASP A 264 20.88 -5.70 -1.38
CA ASP A 264 20.66 -5.41 0.04
C ASP A 264 21.31 -4.09 0.47
N MET A 265 22.48 -3.76 -0.08
CA MET A 265 23.14 -2.47 0.17
C MET A 265 22.29 -1.30 -0.32
N ILE A 266 21.76 -1.40 -1.54
CA ILE A 266 20.91 -0.34 -2.10
C ILE A 266 19.60 -0.23 -1.33
N THR A 267 18.95 -1.34 -1.03
CA THR A 267 17.72 -1.36 -0.21
C THR A 267 17.95 -0.64 1.14
N MET A 268 19.10 -0.84 1.74
CA MET A 268 19.44 -0.16 3.00
C MET A 268 19.72 1.34 2.80
N MET A 269 20.40 1.71 1.71
CA MET A 269 20.65 3.12 1.38
C MET A 269 19.33 3.87 1.13
N ASP A 270 18.39 3.25 0.43
CA ASP A 270 17.10 3.86 0.09
C ASP A 270 16.10 3.87 1.26
N ASN A 271 16.41 3.22 2.38
CA ASN A 271 15.56 3.18 3.57
C ASN A 271 15.75 4.42 4.49
N SER A 272 15.76 5.62 3.89
CA SER A 272 15.79 6.89 4.64
C SER A 272 14.49 7.13 5.41
N ASP A 273 14.50 8.02 6.41
CA ASP A 273 13.27 8.34 7.16
C ASP A 273 12.19 8.94 6.24
N TRP A 274 12.59 9.68 5.20
CA TRP A 274 11.65 10.18 4.21
C TRP A 274 11.00 9.05 3.38
N GLU A 275 11.76 8.06 2.95
CA GLU A 275 11.22 6.91 2.23
C GLU A 275 10.39 6.01 3.16
N LYS A 276 10.77 5.87 4.43
CA LYS A 276 9.93 5.19 5.44
C LYS A 276 8.60 5.91 5.63
N PHE A 277 8.61 7.25 5.72
CA PHE A 277 7.37 8.03 5.81
C PHE A 277 6.46 7.81 4.59
N LYS A 278 7.01 7.82 3.37
CA LYS A 278 6.24 7.53 2.16
C LYS A 278 5.61 6.13 2.21
N ARG A 279 6.34 5.11 2.69
CA ARG A 279 5.79 3.76 2.87
C ARG A 279 4.66 3.71 3.89
N VAL A 280 4.76 4.46 4.98
CA VAL A 280 3.65 4.62 5.94
C VAL A 280 2.45 5.27 5.25
N ALA A 281 2.65 6.37 4.52
CA ALA A 281 1.60 7.07 3.80
C ALA A 281 0.89 6.16 2.77
N ILE A 282 1.65 5.37 1.99
CA ILE A 282 1.12 4.37 1.07
C ILE A 282 0.26 3.35 1.82
N THR A 283 0.76 2.82 2.94
CA THR A 283 0.03 1.83 3.72
C THR A 283 -1.24 2.42 4.33
N MET A 284 -1.19 3.64 4.84
CA MET A 284 -2.38 4.35 5.33
C MET A 284 -3.41 4.56 4.21
N ASP A 285 -2.97 4.92 3.01
CA ASP A 285 -3.87 5.06 1.86
C ASP A 285 -4.47 3.70 1.43
N LYS A 286 -3.73 2.59 1.53
CA LYS A 286 -4.26 1.25 1.29
C LYS A 286 -5.39 0.88 2.26
N TYR A 287 -5.37 1.33 3.52
CA TYR A 287 -6.49 1.17 4.43
C TYR A 287 -7.77 1.88 3.97
N LYS A 288 -7.64 3.03 3.30
CA LYS A 288 -8.76 3.80 2.75
C LYS A 288 -9.42 3.14 1.52
N LEU A 289 -8.76 2.10 0.96
CA LEU A 289 -9.30 1.28 -0.13
C LEU A 289 -10.09 0.07 0.36
N LEU A 290 -10.12 -0.17 1.66
CA LEU A 290 -10.93 -1.21 2.26
C LEU A 290 -12.39 -0.74 2.37
N PRO A 291 -13.37 -1.67 2.45
CA PRO A 291 -14.75 -1.32 2.77
C PRO A 291 -14.82 -0.54 4.09
N ASP A 292 -15.81 0.33 4.28
CA ASP A 292 -15.97 1.10 5.54
C ASP A 292 -16.07 0.17 6.77
N THR A 293 -16.61 -1.04 6.60
CA THR A 293 -16.69 -2.06 7.65
C THR A 293 -16.24 -3.41 7.09
N LEU A 294 -15.46 -4.15 7.86
CA LEU A 294 -15.14 -5.54 7.58
C LEU A 294 -16.19 -6.46 8.25
N PRO A 295 -16.39 -7.67 7.72
CA PRO A 295 -17.20 -8.68 8.38
C PRO A 295 -16.71 -8.96 9.80
N ALA A 296 -17.61 -9.37 10.71
CA ALA A 296 -17.23 -9.71 12.10
C ALA A 296 -16.22 -10.88 12.16
N THR A 297 -16.29 -11.80 11.19
CA THR A 297 -15.37 -12.95 11.08
C THR A 297 -14.73 -12.96 9.71
N TYR A 298 -13.39 -12.99 9.66
CA TYR A 298 -12.65 -13.07 8.39
C TYR A 298 -11.23 -13.62 8.58
N VAL A 299 -10.62 -14.03 7.47
CA VAL A 299 -9.22 -14.39 7.35
C VAL A 299 -8.48 -13.26 6.65
N TRP A 300 -7.42 -12.78 7.27
CA TRP A 300 -6.54 -11.75 6.74
C TRP A 300 -5.16 -12.33 6.46
N VAL A 301 -4.68 -12.22 5.23
CA VAL A 301 -3.32 -12.61 4.85
C VAL A 301 -2.56 -11.35 4.45
N ASN A 302 -1.52 -11.00 5.20
CA ASN A 302 -0.60 -9.92 4.83
C ASN A 302 0.63 -10.50 4.13
N LEU A 303 0.73 -10.29 2.81
CA LEU A 303 1.73 -10.94 1.98
C LEU A 303 3.16 -10.56 2.36
N PRO A 304 3.55 -9.27 2.53
CA PRO A 304 4.91 -8.89 2.91
C PRO A 304 5.29 -9.25 4.35
N ALA A 305 4.31 -9.36 5.25
CA ALA A 305 4.54 -9.84 6.63
C ALA A 305 4.71 -11.37 6.71
N PHE A 306 4.29 -12.08 5.67
CA PHE A 306 4.25 -13.54 5.65
C PHE A 306 3.42 -14.13 6.78
N ASP A 307 2.28 -13.53 7.08
CA ASP A 307 1.37 -13.99 8.12
C ASP A 307 -0.09 -14.05 7.66
N LEU A 308 -0.85 -14.81 8.43
CA LEU A 308 -2.28 -14.98 8.32
C LEU A 308 -2.87 -14.79 9.72
N HIS A 309 -3.91 -13.98 9.81
CA HIS A 309 -4.69 -13.77 11.03
C HIS A 309 -6.12 -14.22 10.80
N VAL A 310 -6.68 -14.96 11.73
CA VAL A 310 -8.11 -15.23 11.79
C VAL A 310 -8.72 -14.30 12.82
N ILE A 311 -9.63 -13.44 12.35
CA ILE A 311 -10.29 -12.42 13.15
C ILE A 311 -11.74 -12.87 13.42
N ASN A 312 -12.19 -12.69 14.65
CA ASN A 312 -13.59 -12.87 15.04
C ASN A 312 -13.94 -11.82 16.09
N ALA A 313 -15.01 -11.05 15.87
CA ALA A 313 -15.44 -9.95 16.73
C ALA A 313 -14.27 -9.01 17.11
N ASP A 314 -13.56 -8.50 16.10
CA ASP A 314 -12.41 -7.60 16.21
C ASP A 314 -11.22 -8.13 17.02
N THR A 315 -11.20 -9.43 17.29
CA THR A 315 -10.11 -10.08 18.02
C THR A 315 -9.41 -11.11 17.13
N THR A 316 -8.07 -11.14 17.17
CA THR A 316 -7.30 -12.19 16.53
C THR A 316 -7.44 -13.49 17.34
N VAL A 317 -8.18 -14.46 16.78
CA VAL A 317 -8.36 -15.79 17.39
C VAL A 317 -7.05 -16.56 17.38
N PHE A 318 -6.36 -16.55 16.25
CA PHE A 318 -4.99 -17.04 16.11
C PHE A 318 -4.29 -16.41 14.91
N ALA A 319 -2.97 -16.53 14.91
CA ALA A 319 -2.12 -16.15 13.78
C ALA A 319 -1.31 -17.34 13.29
N SER A 320 -0.94 -17.34 12.02
CA SER A 320 -0.15 -18.36 11.37
C SER A 320 0.93 -17.76 10.48
N LYS A 321 2.11 -18.36 10.46
CA LYS A 321 3.07 -18.07 9.39
C LYS A 321 2.56 -18.60 8.07
N VAL A 322 2.82 -17.85 6.97
CA VAL A 322 2.52 -18.32 5.62
C VAL A 322 3.75 -18.26 4.71
N ILE A 323 3.70 -19.05 3.63
CA ILE A 323 4.62 -18.97 2.49
C ILE A 323 3.79 -18.54 1.30
N VAL A 324 4.19 -17.42 0.69
CA VAL A 324 3.48 -16.79 -0.43
C VAL A 324 4.24 -16.98 -1.75
N GLY A 325 3.65 -16.54 -2.85
CA GLY A 325 4.26 -16.63 -4.18
C GLY A 325 5.61 -15.93 -4.27
N ALA A 326 6.53 -16.50 -5.03
CA ALA A 326 7.79 -15.86 -5.36
C ALA A 326 7.57 -14.59 -6.22
N PRO A 327 8.53 -13.64 -6.31
CA PRO A 327 8.38 -12.42 -7.12
C PRO A 327 7.99 -12.66 -8.57
N LYS A 328 8.40 -13.78 -9.16
CA LYS A 328 8.03 -14.18 -10.54
C LYS A 328 6.67 -14.87 -10.64
N THR A 329 6.12 -15.34 -9.53
CA THR A 329 4.85 -16.07 -9.43
C THR A 329 4.05 -15.54 -8.24
N ARG A 330 3.74 -14.25 -8.28
CA ARG A 330 3.14 -13.51 -7.15
C ARG A 330 1.82 -14.10 -6.70
N THR A 331 1.57 -14.09 -5.40
CA THR A 331 0.22 -14.24 -4.88
C THR A 331 -0.57 -12.96 -5.19
N PRO A 332 -1.74 -13.05 -5.88
CA PRO A 332 -2.52 -11.87 -6.22
C PRO A 332 -3.21 -11.27 -5.00
N LEU A 333 -3.45 -9.97 -5.02
CA LEU A 333 -4.36 -9.31 -4.10
C LEU A 333 -5.80 -9.69 -4.49
N LEU A 334 -6.59 -10.10 -3.52
CA LEU A 334 -7.98 -10.48 -3.78
C LEU A 334 -8.84 -10.45 -2.51
N THR A 335 -10.15 -10.42 -2.73
CA THR A 335 -11.19 -10.69 -1.73
C THR A 335 -12.01 -11.87 -2.21
N SER A 336 -12.26 -12.82 -1.34
CA SER A 336 -13.10 -13.99 -1.61
C SER A 336 -13.68 -14.55 -0.31
N GLU A 337 -14.22 -15.79 -0.35
CA GLU A 337 -14.76 -16.50 0.79
C GLU A 337 -14.32 -17.96 0.76
N ILE A 338 -13.79 -18.46 1.88
CA ILE A 338 -13.47 -19.88 2.04
C ILE A 338 -14.79 -20.66 2.08
N SER A 339 -14.98 -21.58 1.12
CA SER A 339 -16.23 -22.31 0.92
C SER A 339 -16.16 -23.78 1.32
N ASN A 340 -14.99 -24.39 1.26
CA ASN A 340 -14.76 -25.77 1.62
C ASN A 340 -13.26 -26.01 1.91
N PHE A 341 -12.97 -27.16 2.52
CA PHE A 341 -11.61 -27.67 2.59
C PHE A 341 -11.57 -29.18 2.32
N ILE A 342 -10.40 -29.68 1.96
CA ILE A 342 -10.19 -31.08 1.56
C ILE A 342 -9.04 -31.64 2.39
N THR A 343 -9.27 -32.78 3.07
CA THR A 343 -8.23 -33.57 3.74
C THR A 343 -7.55 -34.48 2.73
N TYR A 344 -6.25 -34.71 2.86
CA TYR A 344 -5.42 -35.53 1.95
C TYR A 344 -5.74 -35.29 0.46
N PRO A 345 -5.59 -34.03 -0.03
CA PRO A 345 -5.95 -33.69 -1.39
C PRO A 345 -5.01 -34.34 -2.42
N GLN A 346 -5.54 -34.67 -3.58
CA GLN A 346 -4.72 -34.84 -4.78
C GLN A 346 -4.40 -33.47 -5.35
N TRP A 347 -3.20 -33.30 -5.89
CA TRP A 347 -2.82 -32.05 -6.54
C TRP A 347 -2.83 -32.19 -8.07
N THR A 348 -3.79 -31.57 -8.73
CA THR A 348 -3.74 -31.37 -10.17
C THR A 348 -2.72 -30.27 -10.46
N VAL A 349 -1.66 -30.60 -11.17
CA VAL A 349 -0.56 -29.70 -11.45
C VAL A 349 -0.98 -28.66 -12.49
N PRO A 350 -0.85 -27.36 -12.22
CA PRO A 350 -1.12 -26.31 -13.19
C PRO A 350 -0.24 -26.44 -14.44
N ASN A 351 -0.81 -26.17 -15.62
CA ASN A 351 -0.10 -26.22 -16.90
C ASN A 351 1.18 -25.38 -16.92
N SER A 352 1.18 -24.23 -16.23
CA SER A 352 2.37 -23.36 -16.11
C SER A 352 3.55 -24.09 -15.45
N ILE A 353 3.31 -24.92 -14.44
CA ILE A 353 4.32 -25.73 -13.75
C ILE A 353 4.71 -26.92 -14.62
N ILE A 354 3.72 -27.59 -15.24
CA ILE A 354 3.99 -28.72 -16.12
C ILE A 354 4.99 -28.31 -17.20
N PHE A 355 4.70 -27.27 -17.95
CA PHE A 355 5.52 -26.92 -19.13
C PHE A 355 6.85 -26.24 -18.78
N LYS A 356 6.92 -25.46 -17.70
CA LYS A 356 8.15 -24.76 -17.32
C LYS A 356 9.12 -25.63 -16.55
N GLU A 357 8.62 -26.57 -15.75
CA GLU A 357 9.44 -27.29 -14.78
C GLU A 357 9.43 -28.81 -14.96
N MET A 358 8.24 -29.42 -15.05
CA MET A 358 8.12 -30.88 -15.00
C MET A 358 8.33 -31.55 -16.35
N LEU A 359 7.73 -31.07 -17.43
CA LEU A 359 7.85 -31.69 -18.75
C LEU A 359 9.32 -31.75 -19.25
N PRO A 360 10.17 -30.74 -19.06
CA PRO A 360 11.61 -30.86 -19.36
C PRO A 360 12.31 -31.96 -18.57
N GLN A 361 11.93 -32.18 -17.31
CA GLN A 361 12.51 -33.26 -16.49
C GLN A 361 12.00 -34.64 -16.93
N ILE A 362 10.71 -34.77 -17.19
CA ILE A 362 10.10 -36.02 -17.68
C ILE A 362 10.72 -36.44 -19.02
N LYS A 363 10.97 -35.48 -19.93
CA LYS A 363 11.64 -35.75 -21.20
C LYS A 363 13.08 -36.25 -21.05
N ARG A 364 13.77 -35.87 -19.97
CA ARG A 364 15.12 -36.34 -19.65
C ARG A 364 15.09 -37.70 -18.99
N ASN A 365 14.18 -37.88 -18.03
CA ASN A 365 14.04 -39.12 -17.28
C ASN A 365 12.58 -39.30 -16.85
N ILE A 366 11.93 -40.32 -17.38
CA ILE A 366 10.53 -40.64 -17.08
C ILE A 366 10.31 -41.04 -15.60
N ASP A 367 11.35 -41.55 -14.93
CA ASP A 367 11.30 -41.89 -13.50
C ASP A 367 11.06 -40.67 -12.58
N TYR A 368 11.20 -39.46 -13.14
CA TYR A 368 10.77 -38.23 -12.47
C TYR A 368 9.32 -38.29 -11.99
N LEU A 369 8.42 -38.92 -12.77
CA LEU A 369 7.00 -39.09 -12.40
C LEU A 369 6.87 -39.91 -11.10
N ASN A 370 7.59 -41.02 -11.00
CA ASN A 370 7.58 -41.87 -9.81
C ASN A 370 8.17 -41.13 -8.61
N LYS A 371 9.33 -40.48 -8.78
CA LYS A 371 10.00 -39.72 -7.72
C LYS A 371 9.16 -38.57 -7.16
N GLN A 372 8.28 -38.00 -7.99
CA GLN A 372 7.38 -36.93 -7.58
C GLN A 372 5.96 -37.45 -7.25
N ASN A 373 5.76 -38.76 -7.16
CA ASN A 373 4.47 -39.40 -6.90
C ASN A 373 3.35 -38.91 -7.86
N LEU A 374 3.71 -38.67 -9.14
CA LEU A 374 2.80 -38.17 -10.17
C LEU A 374 2.17 -39.31 -10.95
N MET A 375 0.90 -39.17 -11.26
CA MET A 375 0.17 -39.97 -12.25
C MET A 375 -0.21 -39.11 -13.43
N VAL A 376 -0.25 -39.73 -14.60
CA VAL A 376 -0.72 -39.14 -15.85
C VAL A 376 -2.15 -39.55 -16.04
N VAL A 377 -3.06 -38.60 -16.24
CA VAL A 377 -4.46 -38.87 -16.50
C VAL A 377 -4.89 -38.19 -17.80
N ASP A 378 -5.82 -38.76 -18.50
CA ASP A 378 -6.45 -38.12 -19.66
C ASP A 378 -7.67 -37.26 -19.28
N ASP A 379 -8.36 -36.71 -20.27
CA ASP A 379 -9.52 -35.82 -20.06
C ASP A 379 -10.71 -36.54 -19.39
N ASN A 380 -10.73 -37.89 -19.41
CA ASN A 380 -11.75 -38.72 -18.74
C ASN A 380 -11.30 -39.15 -17.33
N ASP A 381 -10.24 -38.54 -16.82
CA ASP A 381 -9.62 -38.88 -15.52
C ASP A 381 -9.08 -40.33 -15.43
N SER A 382 -8.86 -40.98 -16.57
CA SER A 382 -8.34 -42.33 -16.66
C SER A 382 -6.82 -42.31 -16.59
N VAL A 383 -6.24 -43.15 -15.71
CA VAL A 383 -4.78 -43.22 -15.54
C VAL A 383 -4.15 -43.84 -16.79
N ARG A 384 -3.14 -43.20 -17.33
CA ARG A 384 -2.37 -43.62 -18.49
C ARG A 384 -0.99 -44.13 -18.09
N ASP A 385 -0.55 -45.19 -18.76
CA ASP A 385 0.80 -45.72 -18.57
C ASP A 385 1.84 -44.74 -19.15
N PRO A 386 2.69 -44.13 -18.33
CA PRO A 386 3.68 -43.17 -18.80
C PRO A 386 4.68 -43.74 -19.80
N ALA A 387 4.96 -45.06 -19.77
CA ALA A 387 5.89 -45.73 -20.68
C ALA A 387 5.37 -45.78 -22.13
N LYS A 388 4.05 -45.73 -22.31
CA LYS A 388 3.39 -45.75 -23.63
C LYS A 388 3.25 -44.38 -24.26
N ILE A 389 3.68 -43.30 -23.58
CA ILE A 389 3.54 -41.93 -24.02
C ILE A 389 4.83 -41.45 -24.70
N ASN A 390 4.70 -40.87 -25.89
CA ASN A 390 5.84 -40.26 -26.58
C ASN A 390 6.09 -38.85 -26.05
N TRP A 391 6.75 -38.73 -24.89
CA TRP A 391 7.04 -37.47 -24.19
C TRP A 391 7.79 -36.47 -25.06
N LYS A 392 8.67 -36.91 -25.98
CA LYS A 392 9.46 -36.01 -26.85
C LYS A 392 8.58 -35.16 -27.76
N ARG A 393 7.42 -35.66 -28.20
CA ARG A 393 6.47 -34.93 -29.08
C ARG A 393 5.56 -33.98 -28.34
N LEU A 394 5.45 -34.11 -27.01
CA LEU A 394 4.53 -33.28 -26.21
C LEU A 394 5.10 -31.88 -25.97
N ASN A 395 4.26 -30.86 -26.02
CA ASN A 395 4.57 -29.46 -25.76
C ASN A 395 3.31 -28.72 -25.31
N LYS A 396 3.40 -27.42 -25.02
CA LYS A 396 2.29 -26.61 -24.51
C LYS A 396 1.05 -26.58 -25.41
N ASN A 397 1.21 -26.80 -26.71
CA ASN A 397 0.11 -26.78 -27.72
C ASN A 397 -0.45 -28.18 -28.00
N ASN A 398 0.23 -29.23 -27.56
CA ASN A 398 -0.12 -30.61 -27.73
C ASN A 398 0.18 -31.40 -26.46
N PHE A 399 -0.73 -31.36 -25.48
CA PHE A 399 -0.59 -32.06 -24.21
C PHE A 399 -1.99 -32.52 -23.73
N PRO A 400 -2.49 -33.66 -24.25
CA PRO A 400 -3.84 -34.18 -23.94
C PRO A 400 -3.85 -34.94 -22.60
N TYR A 401 -3.11 -34.46 -21.61
CA TYR A 401 -2.99 -35.09 -20.31
C TYR A 401 -3.03 -34.08 -19.19
N GLN A 402 -3.38 -34.54 -18.00
CA GLN A 402 -3.13 -33.83 -16.75
C GLN A 402 -2.11 -34.61 -15.94
N LEU A 403 -1.28 -33.89 -15.19
CA LEU A 403 -0.46 -34.51 -14.17
C LEU A 403 -1.12 -34.30 -12.81
N LYS A 404 -1.34 -35.41 -12.10
CA LYS A 404 -1.91 -35.37 -10.73
C LYS A 404 -0.95 -36.01 -9.76
N GLN A 405 -0.59 -35.29 -8.71
CA GLN A 405 0.15 -35.86 -7.60
C GLN A 405 -0.82 -36.63 -6.69
N ARG A 406 -0.45 -37.86 -6.37
CA ARG A 406 -1.27 -38.70 -5.48
C ARG A 406 -1.37 -38.11 -4.09
N GLN A 407 -2.43 -38.45 -3.38
CA GLN A 407 -2.51 -38.15 -1.94
C GLN A 407 -1.38 -38.84 -1.18
N GLY A 408 -0.99 -38.27 -0.04
CA GLY A 408 0.08 -38.79 0.80
C GLY A 408 0.83 -37.65 1.49
N ASP A 409 1.67 -38.00 2.44
CA ASP A 409 2.45 -37.03 3.22
C ASP A 409 3.47 -36.27 2.35
N ASP A 410 3.88 -36.86 1.22
CA ASP A 410 4.79 -36.24 0.25
C ASP A 410 4.08 -35.31 -0.74
N ASN A 411 2.76 -35.17 -0.67
CA ASN A 411 2.03 -34.29 -1.57
C ASN A 411 2.41 -32.83 -1.35
N SER A 412 2.62 -32.10 -2.41
CA SER A 412 3.01 -30.69 -2.37
C SER A 412 1.99 -29.78 -1.66
N LEU A 413 0.71 -30.20 -1.63
CA LEU A 413 -0.36 -29.51 -0.89
C LEU A 413 -0.41 -29.92 0.59
N GLY A 414 0.47 -30.82 1.04
CA GLY A 414 0.38 -31.42 2.36
C GLY A 414 -0.93 -32.18 2.57
N VAL A 415 -1.44 -32.13 3.79
CA VAL A 415 -2.62 -32.89 4.20
C VAL A 415 -3.93 -32.10 4.17
N MET A 416 -3.88 -30.82 3.80
CA MET A 416 -5.06 -29.93 3.83
C MET A 416 -5.04 -28.89 2.71
N LYS A 417 -6.19 -28.68 2.07
CA LYS A 417 -6.42 -27.64 1.06
C LYS A 417 -7.70 -26.89 1.38
N PHE A 418 -7.67 -25.55 1.37
CA PHE A 418 -8.83 -24.67 1.58
C PHE A 418 -9.14 -23.94 0.28
N ASN A 419 -10.35 -24.08 -0.22
CA ASN A 419 -10.78 -23.51 -1.49
C ASN A 419 -11.60 -22.24 -1.27
N PHE A 420 -11.35 -21.23 -2.11
CA PHE A 420 -12.15 -20.03 -2.27
C PHE A 420 -12.17 -19.62 -3.75
N ARG A 421 -13.31 -19.10 -4.20
CA ARG A 421 -13.50 -18.78 -5.62
C ARG A 421 -12.69 -17.55 -6.01
N ASN A 422 -11.86 -17.68 -7.03
CA ASN A 422 -11.13 -16.58 -7.64
C ASN A 422 -10.69 -16.92 -9.07
N LYS A 423 -10.35 -15.91 -9.89
CA LYS A 423 -9.92 -16.07 -11.28
C LYS A 423 -8.47 -16.50 -11.46
N TYR A 424 -7.71 -16.65 -10.36
CA TYR A 424 -6.28 -16.93 -10.38
C TYR A 424 -5.93 -18.35 -9.98
N ASP A 425 -6.92 -19.19 -9.65
CA ASP A 425 -6.76 -20.55 -9.14
C ASP A 425 -5.86 -20.63 -7.89
N VAL A 426 -5.90 -19.59 -7.05
CA VAL A 426 -5.15 -19.55 -5.78
C VAL A 426 -6.00 -20.13 -4.66
N TYR A 427 -5.36 -20.85 -3.76
CA TYR A 427 -5.97 -21.45 -2.56
C TYR A 427 -4.98 -21.41 -1.39
N LEU A 428 -5.50 -21.69 -0.16
CA LEU A 428 -4.64 -21.96 0.98
C LEU A 428 -4.41 -23.47 1.10
N HIS A 429 -3.23 -23.88 1.58
CA HIS A 429 -2.93 -25.30 1.79
C HIS A 429 -1.80 -25.52 2.79
N ASP A 430 -1.66 -26.74 3.28
CA ASP A 430 -0.49 -27.23 3.99
C ASP A 430 0.68 -27.47 3.02
N THR A 431 1.76 -28.06 3.48
CA THR A 431 2.92 -28.43 2.65
C THR A 431 3.70 -29.57 3.26
N ASN A 432 4.28 -30.43 2.42
CA ASN A 432 5.24 -31.45 2.84
C ASN A 432 6.58 -30.86 3.34
N VAL A 433 6.92 -29.63 2.92
CA VAL A 433 8.19 -28.96 3.29
C VAL A 433 8.02 -27.96 4.44
N ARG A 434 7.39 -28.37 5.53
CA ARG A 434 7.02 -27.52 6.68
C ARG A 434 8.20 -26.78 7.31
N TRP A 435 9.44 -27.29 7.17
CA TRP A 435 10.64 -26.63 7.66
C TRP A 435 10.85 -25.23 7.06
N MET A 436 10.31 -24.96 5.86
CA MET A 436 10.42 -23.65 5.22
C MET A 436 9.73 -22.53 6.01
N PHE A 437 8.77 -22.84 6.90
CA PHE A 437 8.19 -21.83 7.79
C PHE A 437 9.19 -21.25 8.80
N GLY A 438 10.35 -21.90 8.98
CA GLY A 438 11.44 -21.39 9.80
C GLY A 438 12.25 -20.27 9.14
N LYS A 439 12.14 -20.11 7.81
CA LYS A 439 12.85 -19.04 7.09
C LYS A 439 12.25 -17.67 7.40
N SER A 440 13.09 -16.64 7.43
CA SER A 440 12.66 -15.24 7.52
C SER A 440 11.97 -14.79 6.22
N TYR A 441 12.58 -15.03 5.06
CA TYR A 441 12.02 -14.76 3.75
C TYR A 441 11.17 -15.96 3.28
N ARG A 442 9.89 -15.72 3.01
CA ARG A 442 8.93 -16.78 2.68
C ARG A 442 8.13 -16.53 1.40
N ALA A 443 8.61 -15.70 0.48
CA ALA A 443 8.05 -15.57 -0.86
C ALA A 443 8.65 -16.64 -1.79
N LEU A 444 8.17 -17.89 -1.69
CA LEU A 444 8.82 -19.09 -2.23
C LEU A 444 7.86 -20.00 -3.01
N SER A 445 6.54 -19.75 -3.01
CA SER A 445 5.55 -20.60 -3.70
C SER A 445 5.32 -20.16 -5.16
N HIS A 446 4.50 -20.94 -5.87
CA HIS A 446 4.05 -20.63 -7.23
C HIS A 446 2.77 -19.77 -7.29
N GLY A 447 2.40 -19.13 -6.17
CA GLY A 447 1.24 -18.23 -6.10
C GLY A 447 0.23 -18.60 -5.01
N CYS A 448 0.01 -19.89 -4.76
CA CYS A 448 -0.82 -20.34 -3.63
C CYS A 448 -0.16 -20.05 -2.29
N VAL A 449 -0.95 -19.97 -1.23
CA VAL A 449 -0.49 -19.61 0.10
C VAL A 449 -0.42 -20.87 0.99
N ARG A 450 0.80 -21.23 1.44
CA ARG A 450 0.99 -22.30 2.40
C ARG A 450 0.78 -21.80 3.80
N VAL A 451 0.02 -22.53 4.62
CA VAL A 451 -0.39 -22.14 5.97
C VAL A 451 0.23 -23.09 6.99
N LYS A 452 0.97 -22.56 7.97
CA LYS A 452 1.59 -23.38 9.01
C LYS A 452 0.56 -23.99 9.97
N GLU A 453 -0.36 -23.17 10.45
CA GLU A 453 -1.39 -23.56 11.42
C GLU A 453 -2.68 -23.98 10.71
N TRP A 454 -2.55 -24.78 9.65
CA TRP A 454 -3.66 -25.25 8.83
C TRP A 454 -4.74 -25.99 9.63
N GLN A 455 -4.33 -26.75 10.67
CA GLN A 455 -5.28 -27.47 11.51
C GLN A 455 -6.17 -26.52 12.31
N LYS A 456 -5.58 -25.48 12.93
CA LYS A 456 -6.35 -24.46 13.63
C LYS A 456 -7.33 -23.75 12.71
N LEU A 457 -6.94 -23.54 11.44
CA LEU A 457 -7.84 -22.96 10.45
C LEU A 457 -9.02 -23.90 10.14
N ALA A 458 -8.76 -25.19 9.93
CA ALA A 458 -9.81 -26.19 9.71
C ALA A 458 -10.77 -26.27 10.90
N ASP A 459 -10.23 -26.40 12.11
CA ASP A 459 -11.01 -26.47 13.35
C ASP A 459 -11.87 -25.20 13.53
N PHE A 460 -11.32 -24.03 13.22
CA PHE A 460 -12.05 -22.76 13.26
C PHE A 460 -13.23 -22.70 12.26
N LEU A 461 -13.04 -23.19 11.04
CA LEU A 461 -14.09 -23.17 10.02
C LEU A 461 -15.29 -24.01 10.41
N ILE A 462 -15.07 -25.14 11.08
CA ILE A 462 -16.13 -26.08 11.52
C ILE A 462 -16.56 -25.88 12.98
N ARG A 463 -16.08 -24.85 13.67
CA ARG A 463 -16.28 -24.64 15.12
C ARG A 463 -17.74 -24.67 15.60
N ASN A 464 -18.67 -24.34 14.70
CA ASN A 464 -20.09 -24.30 15.01
C ASN A 464 -20.83 -25.57 14.55
N ASP A 465 -20.14 -26.55 13.95
CA ASP A 465 -20.72 -27.81 13.53
C ASP A 465 -20.59 -28.83 14.67
N THR A 466 -21.70 -29.14 15.31
CA THR A 466 -21.71 -30.08 16.45
C THR A 466 -22.14 -31.49 16.04
N ILE A 467 -22.55 -31.69 14.78
CA ILE A 467 -23.18 -32.94 14.33
C ILE A 467 -22.29 -33.65 13.30
N LYS A 468 -21.99 -33.01 12.18
CA LYS A 468 -21.40 -33.66 11.00
C LYS A 468 -19.88 -33.62 10.99
N TYR A 469 -19.29 -32.47 11.27
CA TYR A 469 -17.86 -32.23 11.19
C TYR A 469 -17.30 -31.74 12.52
N LYS A 470 -16.91 -32.68 13.37
CA LYS A 470 -16.22 -32.36 14.63
C LYS A 470 -14.70 -32.33 14.39
N PRO A 471 -13.94 -31.50 15.12
CA PRO A 471 -12.46 -31.50 15.03
C PRO A 471 -11.83 -32.88 15.15
N ASP A 472 -12.34 -33.72 16.05
CA ASP A 472 -11.83 -35.09 16.23
C ASP A 472 -12.11 -36.00 15.02
N THR A 473 -13.25 -35.81 14.32
CA THR A 473 -13.55 -36.51 13.07
C THR A 473 -12.53 -36.14 11.99
N VAL A 474 -12.25 -34.85 11.83
CA VAL A 474 -11.24 -34.38 10.86
C VAL A 474 -9.85 -34.90 11.23
N LYS A 475 -9.47 -34.89 12.50
CA LYS A 475 -8.20 -35.47 12.97
C LYS A 475 -8.11 -36.97 12.66
N ALA A 476 -9.19 -37.72 12.90
CA ALA A 476 -9.23 -39.15 12.59
C ALA A 476 -9.06 -39.43 11.09
N TRP A 477 -9.67 -38.63 10.22
CA TRP A 477 -9.45 -38.76 8.76
C TRP A 477 -8.00 -38.48 8.36
N ILE A 478 -7.37 -37.48 8.99
CA ILE A 478 -5.97 -37.18 8.74
C ILE A 478 -5.07 -38.33 9.21
N GLN A 479 -5.31 -38.91 10.39
CA GLN A 479 -4.56 -40.05 10.89
C GLN A 479 -4.70 -41.30 9.96
N ARG A 480 -5.90 -41.50 9.38
CA ARG A 480 -6.13 -42.60 8.45
C ARG A 480 -5.81 -42.24 6.99
N GLN A 481 -5.27 -41.06 6.72
CA GLN A 481 -4.88 -40.56 5.38
C GLN A 481 -6.06 -40.53 4.41
N GLU A 482 -7.26 -40.23 4.91
CA GLU A 482 -8.48 -40.25 4.12
C GLU A 482 -8.78 -38.91 3.46
N LYS A 483 -9.16 -38.96 2.19
CA LYS A 483 -9.60 -37.79 1.43
C LYS A 483 -11.08 -37.55 1.66
N HIS A 484 -11.42 -36.44 2.32
CA HIS A 484 -12.78 -35.96 2.51
C HIS A 484 -12.88 -34.50 2.08
N THR A 485 -14.02 -34.14 1.49
CA THR A 485 -14.36 -32.73 1.23
C THR A 485 -15.36 -32.27 2.27
N VAL A 486 -14.98 -31.28 3.06
CA VAL A 486 -15.80 -30.66 4.09
C VAL A 486 -16.40 -29.37 3.57
N TYR A 487 -17.72 -29.28 3.58
CA TYR A 487 -18.51 -28.14 3.09
C TYR A 487 -19.75 -27.94 3.98
N GLY A 488 -20.47 -26.84 3.77
CA GLY A 488 -21.72 -26.57 4.52
C GLY A 488 -21.51 -25.75 5.81
N PHE A 489 -20.27 -25.40 6.16
CA PHE A 489 -20.02 -24.39 7.19
C PHE A 489 -20.27 -22.97 6.65
N ALA A 490 -20.49 -22.01 7.54
CA ALA A 490 -20.62 -20.62 7.15
C ALA A 490 -19.37 -20.14 6.40
N ARG A 491 -19.55 -19.62 5.19
CA ARG A 491 -18.44 -19.08 4.39
C ARG A 491 -17.71 -17.99 5.17
N VAL A 492 -16.40 -18.05 5.18
CA VAL A 492 -15.55 -17.10 5.88
C VAL A 492 -14.84 -16.22 4.87
N PRO A 493 -15.09 -14.91 4.86
CA PRO A 493 -14.38 -13.97 4.01
C PRO A 493 -12.87 -14.06 4.18
N ILE A 494 -12.13 -13.98 3.08
CA ILE A 494 -10.68 -13.99 3.04
C ILE A 494 -10.18 -12.78 2.25
N PHE A 495 -9.21 -12.08 2.84
CA PHE A 495 -8.55 -10.91 2.26
C PHE A 495 -7.06 -11.21 2.11
N LEU A 496 -6.56 -11.24 0.87
CA LEU A 496 -5.14 -11.25 0.58
C LEU A 496 -4.71 -9.81 0.28
N ARG A 497 -3.85 -9.26 1.14
CA ARG A 497 -3.47 -7.85 1.14
C ARG A 497 -1.96 -7.66 1.17
N TYR A 498 -1.53 -6.45 0.84
CA TYR A 498 -0.13 -6.07 0.79
C TYR A 498 0.09 -4.80 1.60
N PHE A 499 0.33 -4.98 2.89
CA PHE A 499 0.63 -3.89 3.84
C PHE A 499 2.06 -4.04 4.32
N SER A 500 2.95 -3.21 3.80
CA SER A 500 4.38 -3.30 4.07
C SER A 500 4.80 -2.58 5.35
N VAL A 501 3.89 -1.85 5.99
CA VAL A 501 4.13 -1.23 7.29
C VAL A 501 2.99 -1.56 8.24
N GLU A 502 3.33 -1.87 9.47
CA GLU A 502 2.38 -2.14 10.55
C GLU A 502 2.78 -1.38 11.81
N GLY A 503 1.79 -0.91 12.56
CA GLY A 503 1.99 -0.41 13.92
C GLY A 503 1.89 -1.55 14.91
N SER A 504 2.97 -1.95 15.57
CA SER A 504 2.95 -3.07 16.52
C SER A 504 4.07 -2.92 17.56
N LYS A 505 3.80 -3.39 18.77
CA LYS A 505 4.80 -3.48 19.86
C LYS A 505 5.56 -2.18 20.12
N GLY A 506 4.86 -1.05 20.15
CA GLY A 506 5.45 0.25 20.46
C GLY A 506 6.27 0.87 19.32
N ARG A 507 6.12 0.42 18.07
CA ARG A 507 6.87 0.97 16.93
C ARG A 507 6.23 0.67 15.58
N LEU A 508 6.71 1.36 14.54
CA LEU A 508 6.46 0.98 13.16
C LEU A 508 7.34 -0.21 12.77
N LEU A 509 6.72 -1.26 12.24
CA LEU A 509 7.40 -2.42 11.64
C LEU A 509 7.34 -2.28 10.13
N PHE A 510 8.51 -2.38 9.48
CA PHE A 510 8.65 -2.31 8.02
C PHE A 510 8.98 -3.72 7.50
N HIS A 511 8.11 -4.26 6.66
CA HIS A 511 8.31 -5.52 5.96
C HIS A 511 8.97 -5.27 4.59
N ASP A 512 9.66 -6.25 4.06
CA ASP A 512 10.26 -6.14 2.73
C ASP A 512 9.21 -5.94 1.65
N ASP A 513 9.48 -5.07 0.67
CA ASP A 513 8.64 -4.89 -0.51
C ASP A 513 8.91 -6.03 -1.53
N ILE A 514 8.47 -7.24 -1.14
CA ILE A 514 8.79 -8.52 -1.82
C ILE A 514 8.38 -8.55 -3.30
N TYR A 515 7.43 -7.72 -3.69
CA TYR A 515 6.92 -7.64 -5.07
C TYR A 515 7.23 -6.31 -5.75
N GLY A 516 7.87 -5.37 -5.07
CA GLY A 516 8.12 -4.03 -5.58
C GLY A 516 6.85 -3.19 -5.74
N GLU A 517 5.78 -3.50 -4.99
CA GLU A 517 4.48 -2.85 -5.10
C GLU A 517 4.51 -1.44 -4.50
N ASP A 518 5.11 -1.29 -3.31
CA ASP A 518 5.29 0.01 -2.70
C ASP A 518 6.19 0.91 -3.53
N ARG A 519 7.24 0.34 -4.14
CA ARG A 519 8.12 1.08 -5.05
C ARG A 519 7.34 1.64 -6.23
N LEU A 520 6.49 0.84 -6.87
CA LEU A 520 5.64 1.31 -7.99
C LEU A 520 4.69 2.43 -7.55
N LEU A 521 4.03 2.29 -6.41
CA LEU A 521 3.13 3.31 -5.86
C LEU A 521 3.90 4.57 -5.44
N ARG A 522 5.07 4.40 -4.83
CA ARG A 522 5.98 5.50 -4.46
C ARG A 522 6.39 6.30 -5.69
N ASP A 523 6.83 5.63 -6.76
CA ASP A 523 7.28 6.29 -7.97
C ASP A 523 6.14 7.02 -8.70
N ARG A 524 4.93 6.48 -8.65
CA ARG A 524 3.76 7.06 -9.32
C ARG A 524 3.14 8.23 -8.56
N TYR A 525 3.05 8.16 -7.22
CA TYR A 525 2.26 9.11 -6.44
C TYR A 525 3.06 9.95 -5.45
N PHE A 526 4.30 9.56 -5.15
CA PHE A 526 5.07 10.15 -4.05
C PHE A 526 6.52 10.52 -4.41
N ALA A 527 6.97 10.30 -5.66
CA ALA A 527 8.35 10.55 -6.06
C ALA A 527 8.77 12.02 -5.84
N ASP A 528 7.91 12.95 -6.28
CA ASP A 528 8.19 14.38 -6.31
C ASP A 528 7.69 15.13 -5.06
N LYS A 529 7.24 14.41 -4.03
CA LYS A 529 6.77 15.07 -2.80
C LYS A 529 7.93 15.72 -2.07
N PRO A 530 7.86 17.05 -1.82
CA PRO A 530 8.89 17.75 -1.05
C PRO A 530 8.85 17.30 0.41
N ILE A 531 10.01 17.41 1.06
CA ILE A 531 10.15 17.06 2.48
C ILE A 531 9.37 18.02 3.39
N ASN A 532 9.25 19.28 2.99
CA ASN A 532 8.61 20.36 3.73
C ASN A 532 7.20 20.61 3.23
#